data_2eff434627be8e2984a6782999e0ae15
#
_entry.id   2eff434627be8e2984a6782999e0ae15
#
_cell.length_a   1.000
_cell.length_b   1.000
_cell.length_c   1.000
_cell.angle_alpha   90.00
_cell.angle_beta   90.00
_cell.angle_gamma   90.00
#
_symmetry.space_group_name_H-M   'P 1'
#
loop_
_entity.id
_entity.type
_entity.pdbx_description
1 polymer ?
#
loop_
_entity_poly.entity_id
_entity_poly.type
_entity_poly.pdbx_seq_one_letter_code
_entity_poly.pdbx_strand_id
1 'polypeptide(L)'
;MKKTSHWTNNKYGLTHGMTYTPTFNSWANMIQRCTNTKHPDYKYYGGRGIKICEEWKLFINFFNDIGIRPEGMTLNRIDNGKGYFKENCRWATWIEQQNNSRHVNLITFNGETKSIRQWAQQTGINENTIRLRISKSGWTIEEALTLPLCIGGVKLSL
;
A
#
# COMPACT_ATOMS: atom_id res chain seq x y z
N MET A 1 23.79 23.53 7.48
CA MET A 1 22.57 22.84 7.98
C MET A 1 22.92 22.10 9.27
N LYS A 2 22.38 22.55 10.42
CA LYS A 2 22.61 21.86 11.71
C LYS A 2 21.87 20.54 11.67
N LYS A 3 22.60 19.41 11.73
CA LYS A 3 22.04 18.10 12.02
C LYS A 3 21.48 18.15 13.44
N THR A 4 20.18 18.32 13.61
CA THR A 4 19.52 18.16 14.90
C THR A 4 19.66 16.70 15.30
N SER A 5 20.55 16.38 16.25
CA SER A 5 20.61 15.03 16.79
C SER A 5 19.31 14.79 17.56
N HIS A 6 18.52 13.83 17.07
CA HIS A 6 17.28 13.38 17.73
C HIS A 6 17.56 12.51 18.98
N TRP A 7 18.83 12.49 19.43
CA TRP A 7 19.29 11.71 20.56
C TRP A 7 19.27 12.58 21.82
N THR A 8 18.60 12.13 22.84
CA THR A 8 18.61 12.77 24.17
C THR A 8 19.16 11.81 25.21
N ASN A 9 20.00 12.31 26.11
CA ASN A 9 20.44 11.58 27.29
C ASN A 9 19.35 11.69 28.38
N ASN A 10 18.91 10.58 28.91
CA ASN A 10 18.10 10.50 30.11
C ASN A 10 18.72 9.52 31.11
N LYS A 11 18.13 9.36 32.31
CA LYS A 11 18.64 8.44 33.34
C LYS A 11 18.69 6.96 32.90
N TYR A 12 18.12 6.59 31.76
CA TYR A 12 18.09 5.24 31.17
C TYR A 12 19.01 5.09 29.97
N GLY A 13 19.82 6.12 29.63
CA GLY A 13 20.75 6.14 28.52
C GLY A 13 20.29 6.97 27.32
N LEU A 14 20.97 6.79 26.18
CA LEU A 14 20.64 7.48 24.93
C LEU A 14 19.30 6.98 24.38
N THR A 15 18.35 7.89 24.16
CA THR A 15 17.10 7.61 23.49
C THR A 15 17.01 8.35 22.16
N HIS A 16 16.29 7.81 21.20
CA HIS A 16 16.12 8.46 19.89
C HIS A 16 15.19 9.69 19.89
N GLY A 17 14.56 10.02 21.04
CA GLY A 17 13.69 11.22 21.20
C GLY A 17 12.45 11.25 20.30
N MET A 18 12.15 10.19 19.54
CA MET A 18 11.09 10.15 18.54
C MET A 18 9.87 9.31 18.96
N THR A 19 9.84 8.87 20.20
CA THR A 19 8.67 8.15 20.76
C THR A 19 7.41 9.00 20.54
N TYR A 20 6.32 8.37 20.09
CA TYR A 20 5.04 9.01 19.72
C TYR A 20 5.04 9.85 18.43
N THR A 21 6.16 9.97 17.72
CA THR A 21 6.11 10.58 16.39
C THR A 21 5.37 9.69 15.39
N PRO A 22 4.77 10.26 14.32
CA PRO A 22 4.12 9.45 13.27
C PRO A 22 5.04 8.39 12.65
N THR A 23 6.34 8.69 12.53
CA THR A 23 7.36 7.75 12.03
C THR A 23 7.54 6.57 12.98
N PHE A 24 7.71 6.85 14.29
CA PHE A 24 7.86 5.81 15.31
C PHE A 24 6.59 4.94 15.40
N ASN A 25 5.42 5.55 15.37
CA ASN A 25 4.15 4.83 15.38
C ASN A 25 4.01 3.90 14.18
N SER A 26 4.46 4.33 12.99
CA SER A 26 4.45 3.49 11.79
C SER A 26 5.36 2.25 11.94
N TRP A 27 6.56 2.44 12.49
CA TRP A 27 7.49 1.37 12.81
C TRP A 27 6.93 0.42 13.88
N ALA A 28 6.44 0.95 15.00
CA ALA A 28 5.87 0.14 16.08
C ALA A 28 4.68 -0.71 15.60
N ASN A 29 3.78 -0.14 14.79
CA ASN A 29 2.68 -0.88 14.20
C ASN A 29 3.15 -1.97 13.23
N MET A 30 4.20 -1.71 12.43
CA MET A 30 4.83 -2.72 11.58
C MET A 30 5.35 -3.89 12.41
N ILE A 31 6.08 -3.63 13.50
CA ILE A 31 6.55 -4.67 14.43
C ILE A 31 5.38 -5.47 14.98
N GLN A 32 4.37 -4.79 15.57
CA GLN A 32 3.23 -5.44 16.21
C GLN A 32 2.47 -6.37 15.26
N ARG A 33 2.10 -5.91 14.06
CA ARG A 33 1.34 -6.73 13.11
C ARG A 33 2.13 -7.91 12.53
N CYS A 34 3.46 -7.87 12.58
CA CYS A 34 4.30 -8.98 12.09
C CYS A 34 4.69 -9.97 13.19
N THR A 35 4.76 -9.55 14.46
CA THR A 35 5.31 -10.38 15.56
C THR A 35 4.31 -10.72 16.67
N ASN A 36 3.31 -9.87 16.92
CA ASN A 36 2.36 -10.06 17.99
C ASN A 36 1.14 -10.87 17.50
N THR A 37 1.07 -12.14 17.88
CA THR A 37 -0.03 -13.06 17.50
C THR A 37 -1.41 -12.61 17.97
N LYS A 38 -1.48 -11.72 18.99
CA LYS A 38 -2.74 -11.15 19.50
C LYS A 38 -3.18 -9.88 18.75
N HIS A 39 -2.33 -9.33 17.87
CA HIS A 39 -2.68 -8.15 17.10
C HIS A 39 -3.78 -8.48 16.08
N PRO A 40 -4.85 -7.66 15.94
CA PRO A 40 -5.97 -7.94 15.02
C PRO A 40 -5.54 -8.22 13.58
N ASP A 41 -4.51 -7.51 13.11
CA ASP A 41 -4.00 -7.64 11.75
C ASP A 41 -2.94 -8.75 11.59
N TYR A 42 -2.51 -9.41 12.68
CA TYR A 42 -1.46 -10.44 12.59
C TYR A 42 -1.75 -11.48 11.50
N LYS A 43 -3.00 -11.92 11.37
CA LYS A 43 -3.44 -12.89 10.36
C LYS A 43 -3.17 -12.44 8.91
N TYR A 44 -3.04 -11.14 8.67
CA TYR A 44 -2.76 -10.58 7.33
C TYR A 44 -1.28 -10.31 7.09
N TYR A 45 -0.44 -10.34 8.13
CA TYR A 45 1.00 -10.05 8.09
C TYR A 45 1.83 -11.22 8.63
N GLY A 46 2.17 -11.23 9.92
CA GLY A 46 2.98 -12.29 10.53
C GLY A 46 2.40 -13.69 10.32
N GLY A 47 1.09 -13.84 10.46
CA GLY A 47 0.37 -15.08 10.21
C GLY A 47 0.42 -15.59 8.75
N ARG A 48 0.80 -14.73 7.80
CA ARG A 48 1.07 -15.08 6.40
C ARG A 48 2.56 -15.27 6.09
N GLY A 49 3.43 -15.19 7.09
CA GLY A 49 4.87 -15.30 6.90
C GLY A 49 5.55 -14.00 6.46
N ILE A 50 4.86 -12.84 6.54
CA ILE A 50 5.48 -11.54 6.29
C ILE A 50 6.46 -11.24 7.44
N LYS A 51 7.75 -11.14 7.09
CA LYS A 51 8.85 -10.91 8.02
C LYS A 51 9.36 -9.47 7.92
N ILE A 52 10.07 -9.06 8.96
CA ILE A 52 10.80 -7.80 9.01
C ILE A 52 12.29 -8.15 8.96
N CYS A 53 13.10 -7.41 8.20
CA CYS A 53 14.55 -7.62 8.22
C CYS A 53 15.11 -7.38 9.64
N GLU A 54 16.21 -8.03 9.96
CA GLU A 54 16.80 -8.01 11.30
C GLU A 54 17.19 -6.58 11.71
N GLU A 55 17.70 -5.80 10.76
CA GLU A 55 18.15 -4.41 10.97
C GLU A 55 17.01 -3.53 11.49
N TRP A 56 15.80 -3.72 10.94
CA TRP A 56 14.62 -2.90 11.30
C TRP A 56 13.92 -3.31 12.60
N LYS A 57 14.42 -4.32 13.28
CA LYS A 57 14.02 -4.58 14.67
C LYS A 57 14.45 -3.43 15.60
N LEU A 58 15.47 -2.66 15.19
CA LEU A 58 15.87 -1.41 15.84
C LEU A 58 15.27 -0.22 15.07
N PHE A 59 14.55 0.64 15.78
CA PHE A 59 13.92 1.84 15.18
C PHE A 59 14.91 2.72 14.44
N ILE A 60 16.14 2.87 14.95
CA ILE A 60 17.14 3.77 14.35
C ILE A 60 17.50 3.33 12.93
N ASN A 61 17.62 2.03 12.68
CA ASN A 61 17.97 1.51 11.37
C ASN A 61 16.83 1.73 10.38
N PHE A 62 15.58 1.44 10.81
CA PHE A 62 14.39 1.79 10.04
C PHE A 62 14.34 3.27 9.69
N PHE A 63 14.60 4.15 10.67
CA PHE A 63 14.58 5.59 10.48
C PHE A 63 15.67 6.07 9.51
N ASN A 64 16.88 5.51 9.58
CA ASN A 64 17.97 5.85 8.68
C ASN A 64 17.68 5.46 7.22
N ASP A 65 16.94 4.37 7.02
CA ASP A 65 16.62 3.86 5.67
C ASP A 65 15.42 4.56 5.05
N ILE A 66 14.36 4.82 5.82
CA ILE A 66 13.06 5.29 5.32
C ILE A 66 12.84 6.78 5.59
N GLY A 67 13.52 7.34 6.57
CA GLY A 67 13.42 8.75 6.95
C GLY A 67 12.13 9.10 7.69
N ILE A 68 11.90 10.42 7.80
CA ILE A 68 10.69 10.96 8.45
C ILE A 68 9.46 10.66 7.60
N ARG A 69 8.39 10.23 8.25
CA ARG A 69 7.08 10.05 7.63
C ARG A 69 6.53 11.40 7.19
N PRO A 70 6.31 11.63 5.87
CA PRO A 70 5.63 12.82 5.40
C PRO A 70 4.16 12.83 5.84
N GLU A 71 3.58 14.02 5.95
CA GLU A 71 2.18 14.19 6.29
C GLU A 71 1.27 13.48 5.26
N GLY A 72 0.21 12.84 5.74
CA GLY A 72 -0.73 12.10 4.89
C GLY A 72 -0.21 10.80 4.29
N MET A 73 1.07 10.43 4.50
CA MET A 73 1.65 9.20 3.97
C MET A 73 1.65 8.08 5.01
N THR A 74 1.73 6.85 4.53
CA THR A 74 1.82 5.62 5.33
C THR A 74 2.93 4.72 4.81
N LEU A 75 3.45 3.85 5.67
CA LEU A 75 4.45 2.85 5.28
C LEU A 75 3.80 1.82 4.35
N ASN A 76 4.29 1.72 3.14
CA ASN A 76 3.82 0.82 2.09
C ASN A 76 4.92 -0.15 1.67
N ARG A 77 4.55 -1.39 1.37
CA ARG A 77 5.43 -2.37 0.72
C ARG A 77 5.14 -2.34 -0.77
N ILE A 78 6.19 -2.22 -1.59
CA ILE A 78 6.09 -2.21 -3.06
C ILE A 78 5.49 -3.55 -3.53
N ASP A 79 6.05 -4.64 -3.05
CA ASP A 79 5.53 -6.00 -3.25
C ASP A 79 4.87 -6.51 -1.96
N ASN A 80 3.56 -6.68 -1.98
CA ASN A 80 2.77 -7.17 -0.84
C ASN A 80 3.01 -8.65 -0.49
N GLY A 81 3.67 -9.41 -1.35
CA GLY A 81 4.09 -10.79 -1.11
C GLY A 81 5.38 -10.88 -0.30
N LYS A 82 6.19 -9.83 -0.30
CA LYS A 82 7.48 -9.77 0.39
C LYS A 82 7.37 -9.13 1.78
N GLY A 83 8.45 -9.25 2.56
CA GLY A 83 8.58 -8.68 3.89
C GLY A 83 8.89 -7.19 3.91
N TYR A 84 9.21 -6.68 5.11
CA TYR A 84 9.62 -5.31 5.35
C TYR A 84 11.15 -5.22 5.34
N PHE A 85 11.69 -4.52 4.35
CA PHE A 85 13.11 -4.20 4.17
C PHE A 85 13.22 -2.99 3.23
N LYS A 86 14.39 -2.36 3.18
CA LYS A 86 14.63 -1.06 2.54
C LYS A 86 14.13 -0.99 1.09
N GLU A 87 14.49 -1.96 0.27
CA GLU A 87 14.18 -1.98 -1.16
C GLU A 87 12.70 -2.27 -1.47
N ASN A 88 11.98 -2.83 -0.49
CA ASN A 88 10.56 -3.16 -0.63
C ASN A 88 9.62 -2.17 0.06
N CYS A 89 10.14 -1.16 0.74
CA CYS A 89 9.31 -0.23 1.52
C CYS A 89 9.52 1.21 1.12
N ARG A 90 8.44 1.98 1.18
CA ARG A 90 8.45 3.43 0.96
C ARG A 90 7.30 4.10 1.70
N TRP A 91 7.40 5.41 1.87
CA TRP A 91 6.23 6.21 2.21
C TRP A 91 5.35 6.34 0.98
N ALA A 92 4.06 6.15 1.13
CA ALA A 92 3.08 6.24 0.05
C ALA A 92 1.82 6.95 0.53
N THR A 93 1.18 7.65 -0.40
CA THR A 93 -0.13 8.25 -0.18
C THR A 93 -1.19 7.15 -0.03
N TRP A 94 -2.34 7.51 0.55
CA TRP A 94 -3.47 6.60 0.67
C TRP A 94 -3.93 6.07 -0.72
N ILE A 95 -3.90 6.91 -1.74
CA ILE A 95 -4.27 6.54 -3.12
C ILE A 95 -3.33 5.47 -3.68
N GLU A 96 -2.01 5.68 -3.53
CA GLU A 96 -1.00 4.69 -3.96
C GLU A 96 -1.17 3.37 -3.20
N GLN A 97 -1.44 3.43 -1.89
CA GLN A 97 -1.64 2.24 -1.08
C GLN A 97 -2.91 1.48 -1.49
N GLN A 98 -4.00 2.18 -1.82
CA GLN A 98 -5.21 1.54 -2.33
C GLN A 98 -4.94 0.85 -3.67
N ASN A 99 -4.19 1.46 -4.57
CA ASN A 99 -3.82 0.85 -5.85
C ASN A 99 -2.90 -0.36 -5.68
N ASN A 100 -2.11 -0.43 -4.61
CA ASN A 100 -1.24 -1.55 -4.27
C ASN A 100 -1.93 -2.60 -3.35
N SER A 101 -3.21 -2.43 -3.06
CA SER A 101 -3.96 -3.38 -2.23
C SER A 101 -4.17 -4.71 -2.96
N ARG A 102 -4.12 -5.83 -2.23
CA ARG A 102 -4.42 -7.18 -2.75
C ARG A 102 -5.85 -7.35 -3.27
N HIS A 103 -6.76 -6.45 -2.90
CA HIS A 103 -8.14 -6.43 -3.37
C HIS A 103 -8.29 -5.63 -4.67
N VAL A 104 -7.20 -5.09 -5.22
CA VAL A 104 -7.24 -4.43 -6.50
C VAL A 104 -7.34 -5.48 -7.59
N ASN A 105 -8.46 -5.47 -8.30
CA ASN A 105 -8.63 -6.27 -9.52
C ASN A 105 -7.73 -5.66 -10.60
N LEU A 106 -6.64 -6.37 -10.90
CA LEU A 106 -5.76 -6.04 -12.01
C LEU A 106 -6.35 -6.62 -13.29
N ILE A 107 -6.34 -5.83 -14.33
CA ILE A 107 -6.82 -6.19 -15.67
C ILE A 107 -5.69 -5.99 -16.65
N THR A 108 -5.41 -6.99 -17.46
CA THR A 108 -4.44 -6.91 -18.56
C THR A 108 -5.19 -6.65 -19.87
N PHE A 109 -4.84 -5.56 -20.55
CA PHE A 109 -5.36 -5.20 -21.86
C PHE A 109 -4.24 -4.54 -22.69
N ASN A 110 -4.10 -4.93 -23.95
CA ASN A 110 -3.04 -4.47 -24.87
C ASN A 110 -1.61 -4.56 -24.28
N GLY A 111 -1.32 -5.65 -23.53
CA GLY A 111 -0.02 -5.86 -22.91
C GLY A 111 0.25 -5.07 -21.63
N GLU A 112 -0.64 -4.18 -21.22
CA GLU A 112 -0.54 -3.40 -19.98
C GLU A 112 -1.43 -3.98 -18.88
N THR A 113 -0.87 -4.15 -17.67
CA THR A 113 -1.61 -4.60 -16.49
C THR A 113 -1.82 -3.44 -15.53
N LYS A 114 -3.07 -3.05 -15.34
CA LYS A 114 -3.48 -1.90 -14.52
C LYS A 114 -4.69 -2.25 -13.64
N SER A 115 -4.87 -1.48 -12.55
CA SER A 115 -6.10 -1.56 -11.75
C SER A 115 -7.29 -0.99 -12.51
N ILE A 116 -8.51 -1.41 -12.15
CA ILE A 116 -9.76 -0.83 -12.73
C ILE A 116 -9.75 0.70 -12.61
N ARG A 117 -9.25 1.26 -11.51
CA ARG A 117 -9.12 2.71 -11.31
C ARG A 117 -8.17 3.37 -12.31
N GLN A 118 -7.01 2.76 -12.55
CA GLN A 118 -6.04 3.28 -13.54
C GLN A 118 -6.62 3.20 -14.95
N TRP A 119 -7.32 2.11 -15.27
CA TRP A 119 -8.03 2.00 -16.55
C TRP A 119 -9.14 3.06 -16.68
N ALA A 120 -9.91 3.32 -15.62
CA ALA A 120 -10.93 4.36 -15.60
C ALA A 120 -10.33 5.76 -15.89
N GLN A 121 -9.19 6.07 -15.30
CA GLN A 121 -8.48 7.33 -15.56
C GLN A 121 -7.99 7.44 -17.01
N GLN A 122 -7.51 6.34 -17.58
CA GLN A 122 -6.98 6.31 -18.95
C GLN A 122 -8.09 6.36 -20.00
N THR A 123 -9.19 5.62 -19.78
CA THR A 123 -10.30 5.49 -20.74
C THR A 123 -11.36 6.56 -20.58
N GLY A 124 -11.40 7.29 -19.47
CA GLY A 124 -12.49 8.21 -19.11
C GLY A 124 -13.78 7.51 -18.69
N ILE A 125 -13.83 6.17 -18.68
CA ILE A 125 -15.01 5.40 -18.26
C ILE A 125 -15.02 5.30 -16.73
N ASN A 126 -16.17 5.53 -16.10
CA ASN A 126 -16.30 5.46 -14.64
C ASN A 126 -15.90 4.08 -14.09
N GLU A 127 -15.16 4.06 -12.98
CA GLU A 127 -14.65 2.83 -12.33
C GLU A 127 -15.76 1.81 -12.05
N ASN A 128 -16.90 2.27 -11.53
CA ASN A 128 -18.04 1.38 -11.24
C ASN A 128 -18.63 0.79 -12.52
N THR A 129 -18.65 1.56 -13.61
CA THR A 129 -19.12 1.08 -14.92
C THR A 129 -18.23 -0.06 -15.43
N ILE A 130 -16.91 0.11 -15.39
CA ILE A 130 -15.96 -0.95 -15.79
C ILE A 130 -16.18 -2.19 -14.92
N ARG A 131 -16.27 -1.99 -13.60
CA ARG A 131 -16.51 -3.08 -12.63
C ARG A 131 -17.78 -3.86 -12.91
N LEU A 132 -18.89 -3.17 -13.17
CA LEU A 132 -20.19 -3.78 -13.47
C LEU A 132 -20.17 -4.54 -14.80
N ARG A 133 -19.58 -3.96 -15.84
CA ARG A 133 -19.45 -4.60 -17.16
C ARG A 133 -18.73 -5.94 -17.04
N ILE A 134 -17.60 -5.99 -16.34
CA ILE A 134 -16.80 -7.21 -16.18
C ILE A 134 -17.48 -8.22 -15.25
N SER A 135 -18.07 -7.76 -14.11
CA SER A 135 -18.55 -8.68 -13.07
C SER A 135 -19.98 -9.18 -13.26
N LYS A 136 -20.86 -8.40 -13.88
CA LYS A 136 -22.30 -8.70 -13.94
C LYS A 136 -22.85 -8.81 -15.36
N SER A 137 -22.27 -8.13 -16.32
CA SER A 137 -22.85 -8.00 -17.67
C SER A 137 -22.18 -8.91 -18.70
N GLY A 138 -21.19 -9.72 -18.29
CA GLY A 138 -20.52 -10.69 -19.17
C GLY A 138 -19.71 -10.05 -20.32
N TRP A 139 -19.32 -8.79 -20.17
CA TRP A 139 -18.49 -8.10 -21.16
C TRP A 139 -17.05 -8.64 -21.14
N THR A 140 -16.43 -8.70 -22.30
CA THR A 140 -14.99 -8.93 -22.38
C THR A 140 -14.23 -7.72 -21.82
N ILE A 141 -12.97 -7.89 -21.48
CA ILE A 141 -12.12 -6.78 -21.00
C ILE A 141 -12.04 -5.67 -22.05
N GLU A 142 -11.86 -6.02 -23.31
CA GLU A 142 -11.84 -5.09 -24.42
C GLU A 142 -13.12 -4.26 -24.52
N GLU A 143 -14.27 -4.90 -24.58
CA GLU A 143 -15.56 -4.24 -24.62
C GLU A 143 -15.78 -3.33 -23.42
N ALA A 144 -15.39 -3.80 -22.21
CA ALA A 144 -15.56 -3.05 -20.98
C ALA A 144 -14.74 -1.76 -20.95
N LEU A 145 -13.59 -1.73 -21.62
CA LEU A 145 -12.64 -0.61 -21.62
C LEU A 145 -12.77 0.32 -22.85
N THR A 146 -13.37 -0.15 -23.96
CA THR A 146 -13.39 0.60 -25.22
C THR A 146 -14.76 1.10 -25.63
N LEU A 147 -15.83 0.39 -25.29
CA LEU A 147 -17.17 0.78 -25.71
C LEU A 147 -17.73 1.92 -24.87
N PRO A 148 -18.44 2.90 -25.49
CA PRO A 148 -19.08 4.00 -24.79
C PRO A 148 -20.18 3.51 -23.84
N LEU A 149 -20.69 4.40 -22.97
CA LEU A 149 -21.81 4.11 -22.10
C LEU A 149 -23.05 3.77 -22.94
N CYS A 150 -23.54 2.54 -22.83
CA CYS A 150 -24.85 2.21 -23.35
C CYS A 150 -25.92 2.77 -22.42
N ILE A 151 -26.95 3.41 -22.96
CA ILE A 151 -28.11 3.86 -22.19
C ILE A 151 -28.81 2.61 -21.62
N GLY A 152 -28.87 2.53 -20.27
CA GLY A 152 -29.46 1.38 -19.56
C GLY A 152 -28.53 0.23 -19.17
N GLY A 153 -27.22 0.31 -19.43
CA GLY A 153 -26.23 -0.70 -18.94
C GLY A 153 -26.30 -2.08 -19.59
N VAL A 154 -27.08 -2.24 -20.64
CA VAL A 154 -27.27 -3.51 -21.38
C VAL A 154 -26.41 -3.51 -22.63
N LYS A 155 -25.72 -4.63 -22.87
CA LYS A 155 -24.98 -4.88 -24.11
C LYS A 155 -25.98 -4.96 -25.27
N LEU A 156 -25.88 -4.03 -26.20
CA LEU A 156 -26.61 -4.17 -27.46
C LEU A 156 -25.90 -5.26 -28.28
N SER A 157 -26.57 -6.39 -28.49
CA SER A 157 -26.14 -7.41 -29.45
C SER A 157 -26.18 -6.80 -30.85
N LEU A 158 -25.07 -6.76 -31.55
CA LEU A 158 -24.98 -6.51 -32.97
C LEU A 158 -25.38 -7.77 -33.72
#